data_21d715831abb5693fa33c989e933203b
#
_entry.id   21d715831abb5693fa33c989e933203b
#
_cell.length_a   1.000
_cell.length_b   1.000
_cell.length_c   1.000
_cell.angle_alpha   90.00
_cell.angle_beta   90.00
_cell.angle_gamma   90.00
#
_symmetry.space_group_name_H-M   'P 1'
#
loop_
_entity.id
_entity.type
_entity.pdbx_description
1 polymer ?
#
loop_
_entity_poly.entity_id
_entity_poly.type
_entity_poly.pdbx_seq_one_letter_code
_entity_poly.pdbx_strand_id
1 'polypeptide(L)'
;MTRTVAKGDFAPGDRKRPDLLRQPEPGLANPGVICYNGTGTVGAKTGRVSCGTEKQRHPFRFPRAAADYLTIADRLFFAENEINIQYDEATWVLFFNKNLIGQYLLDSPYELVRENGWTMDRMHELMTTVAHDENGNGRMNAPEDYFGFSTHWSSYVGLLAGAGESLVRPDGEGGYVSNLATERMLLIAERINAIINDETATVIPGRFKGASASDDNEWAITTFYNGHSLFYGEVIGKFADLREMENDFGLIPFPKYEPEQEYYTCEVLTSALAYVMPRSVLDKERASNITEALAIDSHGDFMNAYLDTTITGKSIRDEDSREMLQIIFEYRVYDLGDIFGWANIVNIFQTAVDSGGQVFASLAKKIEKSFAKSASGTLTSYREASGQ
;
A
#
# COMPACT_ATOMS: atom_id res chain seq x y z
N MET A 1 -16.31 -4.24 -54.27
CA MET A 1 -16.21 -5.71 -54.12
C MET A 1 -16.11 -5.99 -52.62
N THR A 2 -17.22 -6.29 -52.03
CA THR A 2 -17.43 -6.52 -50.61
C THR A 2 -17.24 -8.03 -50.32
N ARG A 3 -16.33 -8.40 -49.46
CA ARG A 3 -16.22 -9.79 -48.99
C ARG A 3 -16.84 -9.91 -47.60
N THR A 4 -18.00 -10.55 -47.57
CA THR A 4 -18.71 -11.00 -46.39
C THR A 4 -18.00 -12.22 -45.82
N VAL A 5 -17.65 -12.21 -44.50
CA VAL A 5 -17.16 -13.37 -43.77
C VAL A 5 -18.35 -13.95 -42.98
N ALA A 6 -18.59 -15.24 -43.23
CA ALA A 6 -19.71 -16.01 -42.68
C ALA A 6 -19.54 -16.26 -41.18
N LYS A 7 -20.67 -16.15 -40.44
CA LYS A 7 -20.82 -16.64 -39.07
C LYS A 7 -20.81 -18.16 -39.06
N GLY A 8 -19.89 -18.76 -38.33
CA GLY A 8 -19.92 -20.19 -38.00
C GLY A 8 -20.63 -20.42 -36.66
N ASP A 9 -21.71 -21.17 -36.74
CA ASP A 9 -22.46 -21.67 -35.59
C ASP A 9 -21.63 -22.71 -34.83
N PHE A 10 -21.41 -22.50 -33.54
CA PHE A 10 -20.95 -23.55 -32.64
C PHE A 10 -22.06 -23.96 -31.68
N ALA A 11 -22.47 -25.21 -31.82
CA ALA A 11 -23.39 -25.92 -30.93
C ALA A 11 -22.75 -26.15 -29.54
N PRO A 12 -23.51 -26.16 -28.44
CA PRO A 12 -22.97 -26.39 -27.11
C PRO A 12 -22.79 -27.91 -26.88
N GLY A 13 -21.54 -28.33 -26.87
CA GLY A 13 -21.13 -29.69 -26.50
C GLY A 13 -20.49 -29.69 -25.12
N ASP A 14 -21.11 -30.48 -24.26
CA ASP A 14 -20.74 -30.92 -22.92
C ASP A 14 -19.22 -31.13 -22.75
N ARG A 15 -18.54 -30.20 -22.07
CA ARG A 15 -17.21 -30.47 -21.50
C ARG A 15 -17.28 -30.19 -20.00
N LYS A 16 -17.33 -31.27 -19.22
CA LYS A 16 -17.08 -31.26 -17.80
C LYS A 16 -15.80 -30.49 -17.54
N ARG A 17 -15.90 -29.30 -16.91
CA ARG A 17 -14.76 -28.57 -16.37
C ARG A 17 -14.18 -29.42 -15.22
N PRO A 18 -12.85 -29.60 -15.14
CA PRO A 18 -12.26 -30.12 -13.92
C PRO A 18 -12.51 -29.11 -12.78
N ASP A 19 -12.93 -29.60 -11.63
CA ASP A 19 -13.08 -28.85 -10.37
C ASP A 19 -11.70 -28.35 -9.90
N LEU A 20 -11.28 -27.21 -10.39
CA LEU A 20 -10.03 -26.53 -10.00
C LEU A 20 -10.25 -25.23 -9.22
N LEU A 21 -11.50 -24.92 -8.84
CA LEU A 21 -11.83 -23.76 -8.03
C LEU A 21 -12.57 -24.18 -6.75
N ARG A 22 -11.92 -24.96 -5.88
CA ARG A 22 -12.23 -24.90 -4.46
C ARG A 22 -11.60 -23.63 -3.92
N GLN A 23 -12.43 -22.69 -3.45
CA GLN A 23 -11.96 -21.58 -2.65
C GLN A 23 -11.19 -22.13 -1.44
N PRO A 24 -10.00 -21.62 -1.12
CA PRO A 24 -9.29 -22.02 0.08
C PRO A 24 -10.12 -21.61 1.30
N GLU A 25 -10.22 -22.51 2.27
CA GLU A 25 -10.81 -22.20 3.56
C GLU A 25 -10.04 -21.03 4.20
N PRO A 26 -10.73 -20.09 4.89
CA PRO A 26 -10.06 -18.95 5.52
C PRO A 26 -9.15 -19.47 6.65
N GLY A 27 -7.84 -19.29 6.49
CA GLY A 27 -6.85 -19.63 7.51
C GLY A 27 -5.64 -20.46 7.09
N LEU A 28 -5.55 -20.90 5.84
CA LEU A 28 -4.35 -21.59 5.34
C LEU A 28 -3.83 -20.85 4.12
N ALA A 29 -2.76 -20.07 4.31
CA ALA A 29 -1.91 -19.68 3.21
C ALA A 29 -1.51 -20.96 2.47
N ASN A 30 -1.90 -21.06 1.20
CA ASN A 30 -1.73 -22.24 0.37
C ASN A 30 -0.24 -22.62 0.31
N PRO A 31 0.21 -23.81 0.76
CA PRO A 31 1.62 -24.18 0.77
C PRO A 31 2.19 -24.52 -0.62
N GLY A 32 1.62 -24.01 -1.68
CA GLY A 32 2.18 -24.00 -3.03
C GLY A 32 3.35 -23.04 -3.20
N VAL A 33 3.95 -22.60 -2.13
CA VAL A 33 4.97 -21.58 -2.05
C VAL A 33 6.32 -22.08 -2.53
N ILE A 34 6.93 -21.24 -3.23
CA ILE A 34 8.10 -21.36 -4.04
C ILE A 34 9.33 -20.92 -3.28
N CYS A 35 10.33 -21.76 -3.29
CA CYS A 35 11.67 -21.37 -2.94
C CYS A 35 12.40 -20.97 -4.21
N TYR A 36 12.85 -19.75 -4.29
CA TYR A 36 13.93 -19.37 -5.16
C TYR A 36 15.21 -20.03 -4.60
N ASN A 37 15.56 -21.19 -5.12
CA ASN A 37 16.83 -21.85 -4.82
C ASN A 37 17.93 -21.32 -5.74
N GLY A 38 18.16 -20.01 -5.74
CA GLY A 38 19.45 -19.50 -6.12
C GLY A 38 20.39 -19.85 -4.99
N THR A 39 21.52 -20.49 -5.29
CA THR A 39 22.64 -20.72 -4.36
C THR A 39 23.34 -19.40 -4.01
N GLY A 40 22.62 -18.29 -3.96
CA GLY A 40 23.08 -17.00 -3.54
C GLY A 40 22.68 -16.76 -2.10
N THR A 41 23.66 -16.77 -1.20
CA THR A 41 23.53 -16.18 0.12
C THR A 41 23.11 -14.73 -0.02
N VAL A 42 21.95 -14.36 0.53
CA VAL A 42 21.58 -12.96 0.75
C VAL A 42 22.56 -12.44 1.79
N GLY A 43 23.65 -11.83 1.31
CA GLY A 43 24.58 -11.16 2.20
C GLY A 43 23.90 -9.91 2.74
N ALA A 44 23.70 -9.85 4.04
CA ALA A 44 23.04 -8.76 4.79
C ALA A 44 23.67 -7.36 4.62
N LYS A 45 24.56 -7.17 3.68
CA LYS A 45 25.27 -5.88 3.44
C LYS A 45 25.19 -5.33 2.02
N THR A 46 24.56 -5.99 1.06
CA THR A 46 24.66 -5.52 -0.35
C THR A 46 23.35 -5.43 -1.12
N GLY A 47 22.19 -5.80 -0.58
CA GLY A 47 20.91 -5.69 -1.30
C GLY A 47 20.93 -6.35 -2.70
N ARG A 48 21.72 -7.41 -2.88
CA ARG A 48 21.88 -8.12 -4.15
C ARG A 48 21.42 -9.55 -3.99
N VAL A 49 20.25 -9.84 -4.56
CA VAL A 49 19.89 -11.23 -4.86
C VAL A 49 20.61 -11.57 -6.17
N SER A 50 21.70 -12.32 -6.11
CA SER A 50 22.37 -12.80 -7.32
C SER A 50 21.90 -14.20 -7.65
N CYS A 51 21.15 -14.35 -8.73
CA CYS A 51 20.94 -15.61 -9.38
C CYS A 51 21.99 -15.75 -10.49
N GLY A 52 22.96 -16.64 -10.31
CA GLY A 52 23.99 -16.90 -11.31
C GLY A 52 25.40 -17.03 -10.73
N THR A 53 26.22 -17.80 -11.42
CA THR A 53 27.65 -17.97 -11.10
C THR A 53 28.38 -16.62 -11.13
N GLU A 54 29.41 -16.47 -10.35
CA GLU A 54 30.22 -15.28 -10.07
C GLU A 54 30.65 -14.42 -11.29
N LYS A 55 30.40 -14.87 -12.52
CA LYS A 55 30.81 -14.23 -13.78
C LYS A 55 29.75 -13.40 -14.50
N GLN A 56 28.47 -13.42 -14.06
CA GLN A 56 27.41 -12.60 -14.65
C GLN A 56 26.74 -11.74 -13.59
N ARG A 57 27.48 -10.76 -13.07
CA ARG A 57 26.95 -9.77 -12.15
C ARG A 57 26.28 -8.63 -12.92
N HIS A 58 25.06 -8.82 -13.38
CA HIS A 58 24.16 -7.68 -13.61
C HIS A 58 23.45 -7.37 -12.28
N PRO A 59 23.44 -6.13 -11.83
CA PRO A 59 22.75 -5.76 -10.60
C PRO A 59 21.24 -5.84 -10.84
N PHE A 60 20.65 -6.97 -10.54
CA PHE A 60 19.21 -7.11 -10.47
C PHE A 60 18.72 -6.19 -9.35
N ARG A 61 18.01 -5.15 -9.69
CA ARG A 61 17.35 -4.27 -8.73
C ARG A 61 15.92 -4.76 -8.51
N PHE A 62 15.73 -5.71 -7.59
CA PHE A 62 14.51 -5.65 -6.81
C PHE A 62 14.53 -4.31 -6.07
N PRO A 63 13.38 -3.62 -5.91
CA PRO A 63 13.32 -2.53 -4.96
C PRO A 63 13.95 -3.03 -3.67
N ARG A 64 14.99 -2.37 -3.19
CA ARG A 64 15.79 -2.85 -2.05
C ARG A 64 14.89 -3.11 -0.85
N ALA A 65 13.90 -2.24 -0.66
CA ALA A 65 12.87 -2.36 0.34
C ALA A 65 12.09 -3.67 0.21
N ALA A 66 11.60 -4.04 -0.98
CA ALA A 66 10.81 -5.27 -1.15
C ALA A 66 11.59 -6.52 -0.71
N ALA A 67 12.87 -6.63 -1.08
CA ALA A 67 13.69 -7.78 -0.68
C ALA A 67 13.92 -7.83 0.85
N ASP A 68 14.14 -6.69 1.48
CA ASP A 68 14.40 -6.59 2.92
C ASP A 68 13.13 -6.93 3.73
N TYR A 69 11.97 -6.43 3.31
CA TYR A 69 10.69 -6.66 4.02
C TYR A 69 10.06 -8.03 3.72
N LEU A 70 10.19 -8.55 2.49
CA LEU A 70 9.54 -9.78 2.06
C LEU A 70 10.37 -11.04 2.27
N THR A 71 11.55 -10.92 2.86
CA THR A 71 12.40 -12.06 3.22
C THR A 71 11.86 -12.75 4.47
N ILE A 72 11.56 -14.05 4.38
CA ILE A 72 11.06 -14.89 5.46
C ILE A 72 12.02 -16.06 5.67
N ALA A 73 12.48 -16.28 6.91
CA ALA A 73 13.44 -17.34 7.23
C ALA A 73 14.66 -17.31 6.29
N ASP A 74 15.23 -16.13 6.09
CA ASP A 74 16.39 -15.86 5.23
C ASP A 74 16.19 -16.20 3.73
N ARG A 75 14.95 -16.26 3.28
CA ARG A 75 14.60 -16.55 1.89
C ARG A 75 13.51 -15.63 1.36
N LEU A 76 13.61 -15.29 0.08
CA LEU A 76 12.59 -14.57 -0.65
C LEU A 76 11.65 -15.58 -1.33
N PHE A 77 10.42 -15.71 -0.85
CA PHE A 77 9.44 -16.65 -1.37
C PHE A 77 8.51 -16.02 -2.40
N PHE A 78 8.31 -14.74 -2.31
CA PHE A 78 7.57 -13.93 -3.25
C PHE A 78 8.32 -12.61 -3.44
N ALA A 79 8.26 -12.08 -4.63
CA ALA A 79 9.01 -10.90 -4.99
C ALA A 79 8.17 -9.97 -5.85
N GLU A 80 8.46 -8.72 -5.77
CA GLU A 80 7.90 -7.69 -6.65
C GLU A 80 9.00 -7.15 -7.55
N ASN A 81 8.65 -6.84 -8.78
CA ASN A 81 9.57 -6.27 -9.76
C ASN A 81 8.81 -5.46 -10.81
N GLU A 82 9.54 -4.74 -11.63
CA GLU A 82 9.00 -3.79 -12.62
C GLU A 82 8.28 -4.42 -13.83
N ILE A 83 8.15 -5.76 -13.88
CA ILE A 83 7.30 -6.43 -14.87
C ILE A 83 5.81 -6.22 -14.51
N ASN A 84 5.53 -6.00 -13.25
CA ASN A 84 4.15 -5.87 -12.74
C ASN A 84 3.89 -4.47 -12.20
N ILE A 85 3.09 -3.69 -12.92
CA ILE A 85 2.70 -2.34 -12.54
C ILE A 85 1.79 -2.27 -11.30
N GLN A 86 1.14 -3.39 -10.95
CA GLN A 86 0.12 -3.36 -9.89
C GLN A 86 0.69 -3.05 -8.50
N TYR A 87 1.97 -3.35 -8.24
CA TYR A 87 2.56 -2.96 -6.97
C TYR A 87 2.80 -1.45 -6.87
N ASP A 88 3.06 -0.78 -8.02
CA ASP A 88 3.14 0.67 -8.08
C ASP A 88 1.75 1.27 -7.88
N GLU A 89 0.74 0.73 -8.56
CA GLU A 89 -0.66 1.14 -8.43
C GLU A 89 -1.22 0.89 -7.03
N ALA A 90 -0.73 -0.14 -6.33
CA ALA A 90 -1.14 -0.49 -4.97
C ALA A 90 -0.40 0.30 -3.88
N THR A 91 0.47 1.23 -4.24
CA THR A 91 1.19 2.06 -3.25
C THR A 91 0.28 3.17 -2.71
N TRP A 92 0.19 3.28 -1.39
CA TRP A 92 -0.57 4.32 -0.70
C TRP A 92 0.05 5.69 -0.87
N VAL A 93 -0.79 6.68 -1.22
CA VAL A 93 -0.41 8.09 -1.39
C VAL A 93 -1.51 9.02 -0.88
N LEU A 94 -1.18 10.28 -0.75
CA LEU A 94 -2.16 11.35 -0.56
C LEU A 94 -2.28 12.17 -1.84
N PHE A 95 -3.47 12.19 -2.42
CA PHE A 95 -3.83 13.21 -3.40
C PHE A 95 -4.22 14.49 -2.69
N PHE A 96 -3.93 15.64 -3.26
CA PHE A 96 -4.34 16.92 -2.70
C PHE A 96 -4.91 17.87 -3.77
N ASN A 97 -5.88 18.68 -3.39
CA ASN A 97 -6.56 19.63 -4.26
C ASN A 97 -5.79 20.95 -4.32
N LYS A 98 -5.18 21.25 -5.49
CA LYS A 98 -4.40 22.47 -5.72
C LYS A 98 -5.25 23.74 -5.69
N ASN A 99 -6.51 23.66 -6.11
CA ASN A 99 -7.40 24.80 -6.10
C ASN A 99 -7.71 25.24 -4.66
N LEU A 100 -7.93 24.29 -3.73
CA LEU A 100 -8.14 24.61 -2.33
C LEU A 100 -6.84 25.15 -1.67
N ILE A 101 -5.67 24.62 -2.02
CA ILE A 101 -4.40 25.21 -1.56
C ILE A 101 -4.33 26.69 -1.96
N GLY A 102 -4.63 27.01 -3.21
CA GLY A 102 -4.63 28.41 -3.70
C GLY A 102 -5.72 29.26 -3.08
N GLN A 103 -6.94 28.74 -2.95
CA GLN A 103 -8.09 29.45 -2.39
C GLN A 103 -7.88 29.86 -0.93
N TYR A 104 -7.32 28.97 -0.13
CA TYR A 104 -7.07 29.19 1.30
C TYR A 104 -5.67 29.76 1.59
N LEU A 105 -4.86 30.02 0.55
CA LEU A 105 -3.50 30.53 0.66
C LEU A 105 -2.62 29.66 1.58
N LEU A 106 -2.76 28.34 1.45
CA LEU A 106 -2.02 27.38 2.25
C LEU A 106 -0.60 27.17 1.71
N ASP A 107 0.31 26.69 2.56
CA ASP A 107 1.63 26.28 2.14
C ASP A 107 1.52 25.11 1.15
N SER A 108 2.37 25.11 0.15
CA SER A 108 2.45 24.06 -0.84
C SER A 108 2.83 22.73 -0.19
N PRO A 109 2.02 21.65 -0.32
CA PRO A 109 2.38 20.33 0.19
C PRO A 109 3.69 19.79 -0.41
N TYR A 110 4.04 20.17 -1.64
CA TYR A 110 5.32 19.83 -2.26
C TYR A 110 6.50 20.45 -1.53
N GLU A 111 6.41 21.76 -1.21
CA GLU A 111 7.47 22.44 -0.45
C GLU A 111 7.60 21.88 0.97
N LEU A 112 6.48 21.57 1.61
CA LEU A 112 6.50 20.92 2.92
C LEU A 112 7.23 19.58 2.89
N VAL A 113 7.07 18.78 1.82
CA VAL A 113 7.82 17.53 1.65
C VAL A 113 9.31 17.80 1.44
N ARG A 114 9.67 18.75 0.56
CA ARG A 114 11.07 19.12 0.28
C ARG A 114 11.80 19.65 1.50
N GLU A 115 11.13 20.45 2.30
CA GLU A 115 11.64 21.04 3.53
C GLU A 115 11.60 20.10 4.73
N ASN A 116 11.18 18.85 4.52
CA ASN A 116 11.02 17.87 5.58
C ASN A 116 9.98 18.23 6.65
N GLY A 117 9.10 19.19 6.36
CA GLY A 117 8.06 19.71 7.23
C GLY A 117 6.69 19.06 7.07
N TRP A 118 6.54 18.11 6.14
CA TRP A 118 5.27 17.39 5.92
C TRP A 118 5.06 16.33 7.00
N THR A 119 4.37 16.70 8.07
CA THR A 119 4.08 15.85 9.23
C THR A 119 2.58 15.69 9.45
N MET A 120 2.18 14.72 10.28
CA MET A 120 0.78 14.51 10.68
C MET A 120 0.19 15.77 11.34
N ASP A 121 0.99 16.49 12.12
CA ASP A 121 0.57 17.75 12.75
C ASP A 121 0.26 18.80 11.68
N ARG A 122 1.16 18.93 10.70
CA ARG A 122 0.97 19.88 9.62
C ARG A 122 -0.20 19.51 8.72
N MET A 123 -0.37 18.23 8.42
CA MET A 123 -1.54 17.75 7.69
C MET A 123 -2.84 18.14 8.40
N HIS A 124 -2.94 17.86 9.70
CA HIS A 124 -4.14 18.14 10.49
C HIS A 124 -4.43 19.66 10.58
N GLU A 125 -3.40 20.50 10.70
CA GLU A 125 -3.56 21.94 10.66
C GLU A 125 -4.16 22.44 9.33
N LEU A 126 -3.63 21.94 8.19
CA LEU A 126 -4.17 22.29 6.88
C LEU A 126 -5.60 21.77 6.70
N MET A 127 -5.90 20.54 7.18
CA MET A 127 -7.23 19.95 7.16
C MET A 127 -8.27 20.84 7.86
N THR A 128 -7.98 21.25 9.09
CA THR A 128 -8.89 22.06 9.90
C THR A 128 -9.07 23.48 9.35
N THR A 129 -8.10 24.00 8.60
CA THR A 129 -8.19 25.32 7.95
C THR A 129 -9.21 25.31 6.81
N VAL A 130 -9.34 24.20 6.07
CA VAL A 130 -10.24 24.07 4.93
C VAL A 130 -11.64 23.63 5.35
N ALA A 131 -11.75 22.81 6.39
CA ALA A 131 -13.00 22.18 6.79
C ALA A 131 -14.02 23.20 7.30
N HIS A 132 -15.23 23.20 6.70
CA HIS A 132 -16.33 24.06 7.14
C HIS A 132 -17.69 23.56 6.63
N ASP A 133 -18.74 23.94 7.35
CA ASP A 133 -20.14 23.73 7.01
C ASP A 133 -20.56 24.79 5.97
N GLU A 134 -20.61 24.42 4.71
CA GLU A 134 -20.88 25.33 3.58
C GLU A 134 -22.32 25.83 3.57
N ASN A 135 -23.28 24.98 3.96
CA ASN A 135 -24.69 25.33 3.94
C ASN A 135 -25.20 25.93 5.26
N GLY A 136 -24.36 25.98 6.30
CA GLY A 136 -24.67 26.62 7.60
C GLY A 136 -25.72 25.89 8.42
N ASN A 137 -25.93 24.59 8.18
CA ASN A 137 -26.96 23.81 8.90
C ASN A 137 -26.51 23.29 10.27
N GLY A 138 -25.26 23.54 10.65
CA GLY A 138 -24.67 23.12 11.92
C GLY A 138 -24.25 21.65 11.95
N ARG A 139 -24.12 21.01 10.79
CA ARG A 139 -23.71 19.62 10.65
C ARG A 139 -22.74 19.49 9.48
N MET A 140 -21.69 18.71 9.66
CA MET A 140 -20.79 18.33 8.58
C MET A 140 -21.40 17.14 7.81
N ASN A 141 -21.67 17.30 6.53
CA ASN A 141 -22.28 16.29 5.66
C ASN A 141 -21.47 16.16 4.37
N ALA A 142 -21.02 14.97 4.04
CA ALA A 142 -20.47 14.68 2.73
C ALA A 142 -21.64 14.32 1.77
N PRO A 143 -21.60 14.78 0.51
CA PRO A 143 -20.52 15.55 -0.15
C PRO A 143 -20.75 17.08 -0.18
N GLU A 144 -21.69 17.63 0.62
CA GLU A 144 -22.10 19.04 0.51
C GLU A 144 -21.12 20.02 1.12
N ASP A 145 -20.45 19.63 2.23
CA ASP A 145 -19.55 20.49 2.98
C ASP A 145 -18.09 20.27 2.62
N TYR A 146 -17.21 21.18 3.06
CA TYR A 146 -15.79 21.08 2.81
C TYR A 146 -15.08 20.34 3.94
N PHE A 147 -14.22 19.39 3.55
CA PHE A 147 -13.44 18.59 4.47
C PHE A 147 -11.93 18.73 4.23
N GLY A 148 -11.15 18.50 5.25
CA GLY A 148 -9.71 18.45 5.16
C GLY A 148 -9.19 17.14 4.60
N PHE A 149 -9.86 16.02 4.92
CA PHE A 149 -9.42 14.69 4.53
C PHE A 149 -10.59 13.77 4.20
N SER A 150 -10.53 13.14 3.04
CA SER A 150 -11.44 12.08 2.67
C SER A 150 -10.67 10.78 2.46
N THR A 151 -11.17 9.68 3.01
CA THR A 151 -10.46 8.41 2.99
C THR A 151 -11.38 7.25 3.36
N HIS A 152 -10.82 6.06 3.42
CA HIS A 152 -11.52 4.88 3.92
C HIS A 152 -10.72 4.18 5.05
N TRP A 153 -11.30 3.13 5.61
CA TRP A 153 -10.77 2.46 6.79
C TRP A 153 -9.31 1.97 6.68
N SER A 154 -8.84 1.63 5.47
CA SER A 154 -7.46 1.13 5.29
C SER A 154 -6.38 2.21 5.43
N SER A 155 -6.73 3.49 5.42
CA SER A 155 -5.76 4.59 5.57
C SER A 155 -5.02 4.61 6.91
N TYR A 156 -5.54 3.90 7.91
CA TYR A 156 -4.84 3.70 9.20
C TYR A 156 -3.44 3.13 8.98
N VAL A 157 -3.33 2.16 8.06
CA VAL A 157 -2.06 1.49 7.76
C VAL A 157 -1.15 2.44 6.97
N GLY A 158 -1.71 3.19 6.02
CA GLY A 158 -0.97 4.22 5.28
C GLY A 158 -0.38 5.30 6.19
N LEU A 159 -1.16 5.79 7.18
CA LEU A 159 -0.68 6.74 8.18
C LEU A 159 0.39 6.11 9.09
N LEU A 160 0.22 4.85 9.49
CA LEU A 160 1.22 4.13 10.28
C LEU A 160 2.54 4.00 9.53
N ALA A 161 2.48 3.57 8.27
CA ALA A 161 3.66 3.48 7.41
C ALA A 161 4.32 4.85 7.24
N GLY A 162 3.54 5.91 6.98
CA GLY A 162 4.02 7.29 6.92
C GLY A 162 4.77 7.72 8.18
N ALA A 163 4.35 7.25 9.36
CA ALA A 163 5.04 7.46 10.62
C ALA A 163 6.36 6.66 10.76
N GLY A 164 6.75 5.88 9.74
CA GLY A 164 7.95 5.06 9.76
C GLY A 164 7.84 3.82 10.65
N GLU A 165 6.61 3.36 10.94
CA GLU A 165 6.36 2.20 11.79
C GLU A 165 5.59 1.10 11.04
N SER A 166 5.63 -0.10 11.60
CA SER A 166 4.95 -1.29 11.10
C SER A 166 4.25 -2.04 12.23
N LEU A 167 3.24 -2.84 11.89
CA LEU A 167 2.48 -3.65 12.86
C LEU A 167 3.35 -4.73 13.51
N VAL A 168 4.36 -5.21 12.78
CA VAL A 168 5.26 -6.26 13.25
C VAL A 168 6.71 -5.89 13.03
N ARG A 169 7.59 -6.47 13.82
CA ARG A 169 9.05 -6.32 13.67
C ARG A 169 9.76 -7.66 13.89
N PRO A 170 10.95 -7.84 13.30
CA PRO A 170 11.80 -8.99 13.59
C PRO A 170 12.12 -9.07 15.09
N ASP A 171 12.18 -10.29 15.65
CA ASP A 171 12.55 -10.54 17.04
C ASP A 171 14.09 -10.65 17.26
N GLY A 172 14.87 -10.64 16.18
CA GLY A 172 16.32 -10.85 16.22
C GLY A 172 16.75 -12.32 16.27
N GLU A 173 15.81 -13.26 16.38
CA GLU A 173 16.04 -14.70 16.44
C GLU A 173 15.48 -15.44 15.19
N GLY A 174 15.14 -14.68 14.17
CA GLY A 174 14.55 -15.18 12.91
C GLY A 174 13.05 -15.43 12.98
N GLY A 175 12.37 -14.79 13.92
CA GLY A 175 10.94 -14.73 14.10
C GLY A 175 10.42 -13.28 14.04
N TYR A 176 9.14 -13.10 14.41
CA TYR A 176 8.47 -11.81 14.43
C TYR A 176 7.70 -11.60 15.73
N VAL A 177 7.69 -10.37 16.19
CA VAL A 177 6.88 -9.91 17.34
C VAL A 177 5.95 -8.80 16.91
N SER A 178 4.81 -8.70 17.57
CA SER A 178 3.89 -7.58 17.42
C SER A 178 4.54 -6.29 17.94
N ASN A 179 4.45 -5.21 17.17
CA ASN A 179 4.95 -3.89 17.55
C ASN A 179 3.92 -3.06 18.34
N LEU A 180 2.70 -3.56 18.49
CA LEU A 180 1.58 -2.80 19.08
C LEU A 180 1.81 -2.37 20.53
N ALA A 181 2.65 -3.03 21.31
CA ALA A 181 2.82 -2.75 22.75
C ALA A 181 3.88 -1.67 23.04
N THR A 182 4.44 -1.02 22.05
CA THR A 182 5.49 0.00 22.24
C THR A 182 4.89 1.37 22.57
N GLU A 183 5.62 2.15 23.36
CA GLU A 183 5.23 3.53 23.69
C GLU A 183 5.09 4.39 22.42
N ARG A 184 6.03 4.25 21.48
CA ARG A 184 5.99 4.96 20.19
C ARG A 184 4.72 4.63 19.41
N MET A 185 4.33 3.35 19.34
CA MET A 185 3.10 2.93 18.67
C MET A 185 1.85 3.54 19.32
N LEU A 186 1.83 3.67 20.64
CA LEU A 186 0.74 4.33 21.35
C LEU A 186 0.63 5.81 20.94
N LEU A 187 1.73 6.55 20.95
CA LEU A 187 1.75 7.97 20.56
C LEU A 187 1.32 8.17 19.09
N ILE A 188 1.78 7.31 18.20
CA ILE A 188 1.37 7.34 16.80
C ILE A 188 -0.13 7.03 16.65
N ALA A 189 -0.64 6.03 17.35
CA ALA A 189 -2.06 5.69 17.34
C ALA A 189 -2.94 6.83 17.87
N GLU A 190 -2.53 7.54 18.92
CA GLU A 190 -3.22 8.73 19.41
C GLU A 190 -3.26 9.84 18.35
N ARG A 191 -2.16 10.01 17.61
CA ARG A 191 -2.09 11.02 16.55
C ARG A 191 -2.94 10.65 15.32
N ILE A 192 -2.88 9.39 14.90
CA ILE A 192 -3.76 8.88 13.84
C ILE A 192 -5.23 9.03 14.27
N ASN A 193 -5.56 8.72 15.53
CA ASN A 193 -6.89 8.91 16.07
C ASN A 193 -7.36 10.36 15.96
N ALA A 194 -6.50 11.33 16.31
CA ALA A 194 -6.83 12.75 16.23
C ALA A 194 -7.15 13.21 14.80
N ILE A 195 -6.51 12.60 13.78
CA ILE A 195 -6.78 12.89 12.37
C ILE A 195 -8.05 12.18 11.89
N ILE A 196 -8.12 10.88 12.09
CA ILE A 196 -9.17 10.02 11.53
C ILE A 196 -10.53 10.27 12.21
N ASN A 197 -10.53 10.58 13.50
CA ASN A 197 -11.73 10.79 14.30
C ASN A 197 -12.13 12.26 14.46
N ASP A 198 -11.48 13.17 13.77
CA ASP A 198 -11.93 14.56 13.65
C ASP A 198 -13.16 14.63 12.71
N GLU A 199 -14.35 14.45 13.28
CA GLU A 199 -15.61 14.47 12.52
C GLU A 199 -15.90 15.82 11.84
N THR A 200 -15.20 16.88 12.23
CA THR A 200 -15.32 18.19 11.60
C THR A 200 -14.45 18.37 10.39
N ALA A 201 -13.39 17.59 10.25
CA ALA A 201 -12.40 17.73 9.19
C ALA A 201 -12.18 16.46 8.35
N THR A 202 -12.64 15.29 8.80
CA THR A 202 -12.39 14.01 8.14
C THR A 202 -13.68 13.29 7.73
N VAL A 203 -13.75 12.90 6.45
CA VAL A 203 -14.81 12.03 5.91
C VAL A 203 -14.33 10.60 5.89
N ILE A 204 -14.94 9.77 6.74
CA ILE A 204 -14.90 8.31 6.64
C ILE A 204 -16.33 7.83 6.48
N PRO A 205 -16.70 7.30 5.30
CA PRO A 205 -18.09 7.05 4.94
C PRO A 205 -18.85 6.15 5.92
N GLY A 206 -18.24 5.10 6.44
CA GLY A 206 -18.88 4.19 7.41
C GLY A 206 -19.39 4.85 8.70
N ARG A 207 -19.06 6.12 8.93
CA ARG A 207 -19.57 6.92 10.05
C ARG A 207 -20.85 7.67 9.74
N PHE A 208 -21.22 7.80 8.47
CA PHE A 208 -22.46 8.48 8.09
C PHE A 208 -23.63 7.50 8.15
N LYS A 209 -24.69 7.89 8.89
CA LYS A 209 -25.90 7.06 9.01
C LYS A 209 -26.54 6.85 7.63
N GLY A 210 -26.64 5.59 7.22
CA GLY A 210 -27.26 5.20 5.96
C GLY A 210 -26.28 4.84 4.86
N ALA A 211 -24.98 5.08 5.03
CA ALA A 211 -23.98 4.55 4.13
C ALA A 211 -23.84 3.03 4.34
N SER A 212 -23.83 2.26 3.26
CA SER A 212 -23.46 0.85 3.30
C SER A 212 -21.95 0.70 3.18
N ALA A 213 -21.37 -0.41 3.65
CA ALA A 213 -19.93 -0.66 3.51
C ALA A 213 -19.45 -0.69 2.03
N SER A 214 -20.36 -0.92 1.09
CA SER A 214 -20.09 -0.83 -0.35
C SER A 214 -20.00 0.60 -0.86
N ASP A 215 -20.57 1.57 -0.14
CA ASP A 215 -20.61 2.97 -0.53
C ASP A 215 -19.40 3.76 0.03
N ASP A 216 -18.64 3.16 0.94
CA ASP A 216 -17.59 3.85 1.68
C ASP A 216 -16.50 4.45 0.77
N ASN A 217 -16.06 3.70 -0.23
CA ASN A 217 -15.06 4.20 -1.18
C ASN A 217 -15.65 5.24 -2.14
N GLU A 218 -16.92 5.11 -2.52
CA GLU A 218 -17.58 6.02 -3.42
C GLU A 218 -17.76 7.40 -2.78
N TRP A 219 -18.08 7.47 -1.50
CA TRP A 219 -18.23 8.76 -0.79
C TRP A 219 -16.90 9.49 -0.65
N ALA A 220 -15.82 8.79 -0.29
CA ALA A 220 -14.51 9.40 -0.12
C ALA A 220 -14.01 9.98 -1.44
N ILE A 221 -14.05 9.21 -2.52
CA ILE A 221 -13.63 9.66 -3.84
C ILE A 221 -14.55 10.77 -4.38
N THR A 222 -15.87 10.66 -4.19
CA THR A 222 -16.83 11.65 -4.68
C THR A 222 -16.63 12.99 -3.99
N THR A 223 -16.38 13.03 -2.68
CA THR A 223 -16.11 14.27 -1.95
C THR A 223 -14.85 14.96 -2.50
N PHE A 224 -13.78 14.22 -2.74
CA PHE A 224 -12.55 14.76 -3.33
C PHE A 224 -12.76 15.16 -4.80
N TYR A 225 -13.39 14.30 -5.60
CA TYR A 225 -13.65 14.53 -7.03
C TYR A 225 -14.46 15.79 -7.28
N ASN A 226 -15.44 16.08 -6.41
CA ASN A 226 -16.26 17.31 -6.47
C ASN A 226 -15.53 18.55 -5.93
N GLY A 227 -14.28 18.43 -5.50
CA GLY A 227 -13.49 19.54 -4.99
C GLY A 227 -13.75 19.90 -3.52
N HIS A 228 -14.47 19.07 -2.79
CA HIS A 228 -14.92 19.32 -1.40
C HIS A 228 -14.01 18.68 -0.35
N SER A 229 -12.83 18.17 -0.73
CA SER A 229 -11.82 17.71 0.21
C SER A 229 -10.44 18.21 -0.19
N LEU A 230 -9.63 18.60 0.82
CA LEU A 230 -8.25 19.04 0.59
C LEU A 230 -7.35 17.85 0.27
N PHE A 231 -7.44 16.79 1.04
CA PHE A 231 -6.66 15.56 0.87
C PHE A 231 -7.56 14.35 0.61
N TYR A 232 -7.06 13.42 -0.21
CA TYR A 232 -7.67 12.12 -0.45
C TYR A 232 -6.62 11.02 -0.28
N GLY A 233 -6.80 10.16 0.72
CA GLY A 233 -5.90 9.05 1.03
C GLY A 233 -6.32 7.77 0.32
N GLU A 234 -5.53 7.34 -0.69
CA GLU A 234 -5.85 6.15 -1.47
C GLU A 234 -4.58 5.62 -2.20
N VAL A 235 -4.67 4.50 -2.90
CA VAL A 235 -3.59 3.98 -3.70
C VAL A 235 -3.45 4.70 -5.03
N ILE A 236 -2.23 4.71 -5.59
CA ILE A 236 -1.94 5.39 -6.87
C ILE A 236 -2.89 4.97 -8.00
N GLY A 237 -3.30 3.70 -8.06
CA GLY A 237 -4.19 3.18 -9.08
C GLY A 237 -5.53 3.91 -9.20
N LYS A 238 -5.97 4.58 -8.12
CA LYS A 238 -7.18 5.42 -8.12
C LYS A 238 -7.04 6.72 -8.90
N PHE A 239 -5.84 7.04 -9.31
CA PHE A 239 -5.59 8.16 -10.21
C PHE A 239 -6.47 8.12 -11.48
N ALA A 240 -6.74 6.93 -12.01
CA ALA A 240 -7.57 6.76 -13.19
C ALA A 240 -8.99 7.30 -13.00
N ASP A 241 -9.53 7.18 -11.78
CA ASP A 241 -10.89 7.63 -11.42
C ASP A 241 -10.95 9.16 -11.28
N LEU A 242 -9.81 9.83 -11.06
CA LEU A 242 -9.71 11.29 -10.89
C LEU A 242 -9.44 12.07 -12.18
N ARG A 243 -9.26 11.39 -13.32
CA ARG A 243 -8.83 12.02 -14.60
C ARG A 243 -9.75 13.12 -15.12
N GLU A 244 -11.04 13.01 -14.86
CA GLU A 244 -12.05 13.96 -15.33
C GLU A 244 -12.43 14.98 -14.23
N MET A 245 -11.71 15.01 -13.10
CA MET A 245 -11.89 16.01 -12.05
C MET A 245 -11.65 17.42 -12.63
N GLU A 246 -12.52 18.37 -12.30
CA GLU A 246 -12.40 19.75 -12.76
C GLU A 246 -11.26 20.49 -12.06
N ASN A 247 -11.06 20.21 -10.78
CA ASN A 247 -10.00 20.81 -9.99
C ASN A 247 -8.65 20.15 -10.30
N ASP A 248 -7.61 20.96 -10.39
CA ASP A 248 -6.25 20.46 -10.46
C ASP A 248 -5.85 19.82 -9.12
N PHE A 249 -5.19 18.69 -9.20
CA PHE A 249 -4.69 17.98 -8.03
C PHE A 249 -3.23 17.56 -8.20
N GLY A 250 -2.60 17.25 -7.09
CA GLY A 250 -1.27 16.67 -7.03
C GLY A 250 -1.25 15.43 -6.15
N LEU A 251 -0.09 14.81 -6.02
CA LEU A 251 0.12 13.69 -5.10
C LEU A 251 1.41 13.90 -4.29
N ILE A 252 1.39 13.41 -3.07
CA ILE A 252 2.49 13.47 -2.10
C ILE A 252 2.53 12.17 -1.29
N PRO A 253 3.65 11.83 -0.64
CA PRO A 253 3.69 10.72 0.29
C PRO A 253 2.79 10.96 1.51
N PHE A 254 2.47 9.92 2.26
CA PHE A 254 1.87 10.06 3.59
C PHE A 254 2.79 10.86 4.51
N PRO A 255 2.21 11.62 5.47
CA PRO A 255 3.00 12.49 6.34
C PRO A 255 3.82 11.69 7.35
N LYS A 256 4.98 12.22 7.72
CA LYS A 256 5.78 11.73 8.84
C LYS A 256 5.07 11.96 10.17
N TYR A 257 5.45 11.19 11.19
CA TYR A 257 5.06 11.47 12.56
C TYR A 257 5.81 12.71 13.11
N GLU A 258 7.11 12.81 12.81
CA GLU A 258 7.99 13.88 13.29
C GLU A 258 8.98 14.31 12.18
N PRO A 259 9.45 15.57 12.16
CA PRO A 259 10.37 16.07 11.12
C PRO A 259 11.72 15.36 11.09
N GLU A 260 12.18 14.85 12.23
CA GLU A 260 13.46 14.14 12.38
C GLU A 260 13.48 12.76 11.72
N GLN A 261 12.33 12.22 11.37
CA GLN A 261 12.24 10.98 10.61
C GLN A 261 12.93 11.14 9.25
N GLU A 262 13.85 10.24 8.92
CA GLU A 262 14.75 10.39 7.77
C GLU A 262 14.01 10.36 6.43
N TYR A 263 13.03 9.43 6.27
CA TYR A 263 12.35 9.19 5.00
C TYR A 263 10.84 9.32 5.11
N TYR A 264 10.20 9.64 3.98
CA TYR A 264 8.76 9.49 3.78
C TYR A 264 8.48 8.06 3.30
N THR A 265 7.85 7.25 4.11
CA THR A 265 7.55 5.86 3.80
C THR A 265 6.10 5.69 3.35
N CYS A 266 5.89 4.89 2.32
CA CYS A 266 4.56 4.59 1.78
C CYS A 266 4.38 3.07 1.68
N GLU A 267 3.28 2.56 2.21
CA GLU A 267 3.01 1.13 2.19
C GLU A 267 2.47 0.68 0.85
N VAL A 268 2.86 -0.52 0.44
CA VAL A 268 2.25 -1.24 -0.67
C VAL A 268 1.12 -2.11 -0.13
N LEU A 269 -0.10 -1.87 -0.59
CA LEU A 269 -1.29 -2.60 -0.16
C LEU A 269 -1.16 -4.10 -0.43
N THR A 270 -1.59 -4.92 0.50
CA THR A 270 -1.49 -6.39 0.44
C THR A 270 -2.22 -7.07 -0.72
N SER A 271 -3.07 -6.33 -1.44
CA SER A 271 -3.69 -6.80 -2.69
C SER A 271 -2.76 -6.75 -3.90
N ALA A 272 -1.56 -6.18 -3.78
CA ALA A 272 -0.57 -6.18 -4.85
C ALA A 272 -0.18 -7.61 -5.24
N LEU A 273 -0.02 -7.84 -6.55
CA LEU A 273 0.36 -9.16 -7.06
C LEU A 273 1.87 -9.35 -6.98
N ALA A 274 2.30 -10.39 -6.31
CA ALA A 274 3.71 -10.77 -6.23
C ALA A 274 4.05 -11.92 -7.19
N TYR A 275 5.30 -11.94 -7.66
CA TYR A 275 5.84 -13.04 -8.43
C TYR A 275 6.24 -14.19 -7.54
N VAL A 276 5.85 -15.37 -7.95
CA VAL A 276 6.18 -16.60 -7.24
C VAL A 276 6.59 -17.67 -8.26
N MET A 277 7.58 -18.53 -7.91
CA MET A 277 8.00 -19.66 -8.75
C MET A 277 7.48 -20.98 -8.20
N PRO A 278 6.58 -21.70 -8.89
CA PRO A 278 6.06 -22.99 -8.44
C PRO A 278 7.16 -24.05 -8.22
N ARG A 279 7.06 -24.81 -7.13
CA ARG A 279 8.00 -25.92 -6.86
C ARG A 279 8.05 -26.96 -7.98
N SER A 280 6.97 -27.06 -8.76
CA SER A 280 6.83 -27.97 -9.91
C SER A 280 7.61 -27.51 -11.15
N VAL A 281 8.21 -26.32 -11.16
CA VAL A 281 9.06 -25.86 -12.25
C VAL A 281 10.27 -26.78 -12.34
N LEU A 282 10.45 -27.45 -13.50
CA LEU A 282 11.53 -28.41 -13.72
C LEU A 282 12.87 -27.72 -13.92
N ASP A 283 12.88 -26.63 -14.68
CA ASP A 283 14.07 -25.84 -14.96
C ASP A 283 13.94 -24.45 -14.28
N LYS A 284 14.35 -24.40 -13.02
CA LYS A 284 14.25 -23.18 -12.20
C LYS A 284 15.22 -22.12 -12.66
N GLU A 285 16.42 -22.51 -13.10
CA GLU A 285 17.45 -21.60 -13.58
C GLU A 285 16.96 -20.86 -14.82
N ARG A 286 16.40 -21.60 -15.79
CA ARG A 286 15.81 -21.00 -16.99
C ARG A 286 14.65 -20.06 -16.65
N ALA A 287 13.74 -20.47 -15.75
CA ALA A 287 12.62 -19.63 -15.34
C ALA A 287 13.12 -18.34 -14.68
N SER A 288 14.10 -18.42 -13.80
CA SER A 288 14.73 -17.26 -13.16
C SER A 288 15.37 -16.32 -14.18
N ASN A 289 16.17 -16.85 -15.09
CA ASN A 289 16.85 -16.04 -16.09
C ASN A 289 15.88 -15.31 -17.02
N ILE A 290 14.75 -15.96 -17.39
CA ILE A 290 13.70 -15.31 -18.17
C ILE A 290 13.03 -14.20 -17.37
N THR A 291 12.66 -14.46 -16.10
CA THR A 291 12.03 -13.43 -15.25
C THR A 291 12.98 -12.25 -15.04
N GLU A 292 14.27 -12.53 -14.83
CA GLU A 292 15.29 -11.47 -14.69
C GLU A 292 15.44 -10.65 -15.97
N ALA A 293 15.50 -11.30 -17.13
CA ALA A 293 15.59 -10.60 -18.41
C ALA A 293 14.36 -9.70 -18.66
N LEU A 294 13.15 -10.18 -18.35
CA LEU A 294 11.93 -9.39 -18.45
C LEU A 294 11.94 -8.19 -17.49
N ALA A 295 12.41 -8.36 -16.26
CA ALA A 295 12.50 -7.27 -15.29
C ALA A 295 13.52 -6.19 -15.73
N ILE A 296 14.66 -6.60 -16.30
CA ILE A 296 15.67 -5.68 -16.85
C ILE A 296 15.10 -4.90 -18.05
N ASP A 297 14.40 -5.58 -18.93
CA ASP A 297 13.80 -4.96 -20.12
C ASP A 297 12.66 -3.98 -19.76
N SER A 298 11.92 -4.31 -18.70
CA SER A 298 10.85 -3.43 -18.18
C SER A 298 11.39 -2.23 -17.41
N HIS A 299 12.64 -2.30 -16.91
CA HIS A 299 13.23 -1.23 -16.11
C HIS A 299 13.41 0.05 -16.93
N GLY A 300 12.83 1.12 -16.47
CA GLY A 300 12.95 2.44 -17.08
C GLY A 300 11.96 2.71 -18.20
N ASP A 301 11.95 1.94 -19.29
CA ASP A 301 11.09 2.22 -20.46
C ASP A 301 9.61 2.04 -20.13
N PHE A 302 9.26 0.95 -19.47
CA PHE A 302 7.88 0.67 -19.09
C PHE A 302 7.39 1.63 -17.99
N MET A 303 8.20 1.86 -16.97
CA MET A 303 7.87 2.78 -15.90
C MET A 303 7.75 4.21 -16.41
N ASN A 304 8.68 4.67 -17.25
CA ASN A 304 8.58 6.00 -17.84
C ASN A 304 7.33 6.12 -18.73
N ALA A 305 7.03 5.10 -19.55
CA ALA A 305 5.81 5.08 -20.37
C ALA A 305 4.54 5.10 -19.51
N TYR A 306 4.52 4.36 -18.40
CA TYR A 306 3.41 4.39 -17.44
C TYR A 306 3.24 5.76 -16.80
N LEU A 307 4.32 6.34 -16.29
CA LEU A 307 4.31 7.70 -15.74
C LEU A 307 3.83 8.71 -16.78
N ASP A 308 4.37 8.65 -18.00
CA ASP A 308 4.07 9.61 -19.06
C ASP A 308 2.66 9.45 -19.64
N THR A 309 2.16 8.22 -19.77
CA THR A 309 0.85 7.98 -20.40
C THR A 309 -0.30 7.92 -19.42
N THR A 310 -0.07 7.34 -18.24
CA THR A 310 -1.12 7.07 -17.26
C THR A 310 -1.22 8.19 -16.24
N ILE A 311 -0.11 8.61 -15.69
CA ILE A 311 -0.08 9.59 -14.61
C ILE A 311 -0.02 11.02 -15.13
N THR A 312 0.78 11.30 -16.18
CA THR A 312 0.94 12.67 -16.71
C THR A 312 -0.09 13.06 -17.78
N GLY A 313 -0.99 12.16 -18.17
CA GLY A 313 -1.84 12.31 -19.37
C GLY A 313 -2.82 13.48 -19.37
N LYS A 314 -3.39 13.94 -18.27
CA LYS A 314 -4.25 15.15 -18.20
C LYS A 314 -4.17 15.95 -16.90
N SER A 315 -3.80 15.38 -15.77
CA SER A 315 -4.00 16.00 -14.46
C SER A 315 -2.73 16.16 -13.61
N ILE A 316 -1.73 15.31 -13.79
CA ILE A 316 -0.39 15.47 -13.16
C ILE A 316 0.59 15.87 -14.26
N ARG A 317 0.56 17.13 -14.65
CA ARG A 317 1.45 17.69 -15.70
C ARG A 317 2.67 18.38 -15.10
N ASP A 318 2.82 18.39 -13.79
CA ASP A 318 3.88 19.11 -13.12
C ASP A 318 5.07 18.21 -12.76
N GLU A 319 6.22 18.82 -12.79
CA GLU A 319 7.51 18.25 -12.38
C GLU A 319 7.49 17.84 -10.90
N ASP A 320 6.75 18.60 -10.08
CA ASP A 320 6.64 18.38 -8.63
C ASP A 320 6.03 17.02 -8.31
N SER A 321 4.92 16.64 -8.97
CA SER A 321 4.30 15.33 -8.77
C SER A 321 5.23 14.19 -9.21
N ARG A 322 6.03 14.39 -10.24
CA ARG A 322 7.02 13.40 -10.68
C ARG A 322 8.11 13.18 -9.64
N GLU A 323 8.59 14.26 -9.03
CA GLU A 323 9.54 14.19 -7.93
C GLU A 323 8.95 13.46 -6.71
N MET A 324 7.70 13.76 -6.35
CA MET A 324 7.02 13.08 -5.25
C MET A 324 6.87 11.57 -5.50
N LEU A 325 6.54 11.16 -6.73
CA LEU A 325 6.49 9.74 -7.10
C LEU A 325 7.85 9.05 -6.95
N GLN A 326 8.96 9.73 -7.26
CA GLN A 326 10.29 9.18 -7.03
C GLN A 326 10.54 8.90 -5.54
N ILE A 327 10.20 9.86 -4.67
CA ILE A 327 10.29 9.70 -3.21
C ILE A 327 9.41 8.52 -2.75
N ILE A 328 8.16 8.45 -3.20
CA ILE A 328 7.21 7.40 -2.84
C ILE A 328 7.74 6.03 -3.23
N PHE A 329 8.25 5.87 -4.45
CA PHE A 329 8.72 4.59 -4.96
C PHE A 329 10.06 4.16 -4.35
N GLU A 330 10.92 5.11 -3.95
CA GLU A 330 12.21 4.80 -3.32
C GLU A 330 12.04 4.23 -1.90
N TYR A 331 11.05 4.74 -1.15
CA TYR A 331 10.86 4.42 0.26
C TYR A 331 9.59 3.61 0.54
N ARG A 332 9.20 2.75 -0.39
CA ARG A 332 8.09 1.80 -0.20
C ARG A 332 8.40 0.80 0.90
N VAL A 333 7.38 0.48 1.68
CA VAL A 333 7.45 -0.50 2.78
C VAL A 333 6.36 -1.55 2.64
N TYR A 334 6.59 -2.70 3.24
CA TYR A 334 5.68 -3.84 3.26
C TYR A 334 5.56 -4.34 4.69
N ASP A 335 4.35 -4.54 5.17
CA ASP A 335 4.13 -5.06 6.51
C ASP A 335 3.69 -6.53 6.47
N LEU A 336 4.54 -7.43 6.96
CA LEU A 336 4.21 -8.87 7.04
C LEU A 336 3.03 -9.13 7.98
N GLY A 337 2.78 -8.26 8.95
CA GLY A 337 1.61 -8.32 9.83
C GLY A 337 0.32 -8.09 9.07
N ASP A 338 0.32 -7.15 8.11
CA ASP A 338 -0.81 -6.90 7.21
C ASP A 338 -0.92 -8.04 6.17
N ILE A 339 0.18 -8.41 5.51
CA ILE A 339 0.20 -9.47 4.49
C ILE A 339 -0.33 -10.80 5.03
N PHE A 340 0.07 -11.23 6.21
CA PHE A 340 -0.35 -12.51 6.80
C PHE A 340 -1.56 -12.39 7.74
N GLY A 341 -1.94 -11.21 8.13
CA GLY A 341 -3.07 -10.96 9.03
C GLY A 341 -2.93 -11.65 10.39
N TRP A 342 -1.70 -11.86 10.90
CA TRP A 342 -1.46 -12.60 12.14
C TRP A 342 -2.28 -12.06 13.31
N ALA A 343 -3.08 -12.95 13.91
CA ALA A 343 -4.00 -12.62 15.00
C ALA A 343 -4.96 -11.46 14.70
N ASN A 344 -5.24 -11.18 13.42
CA ASN A 344 -6.07 -10.07 12.97
C ASN A 344 -5.51 -8.70 13.40
N ILE A 345 -4.18 -8.56 13.35
CA ILE A 345 -3.44 -7.43 13.91
C ILE A 345 -3.87 -6.07 13.35
N VAL A 346 -4.23 -5.99 12.06
CA VAL A 346 -4.71 -4.76 11.41
C VAL A 346 -5.98 -4.25 12.08
N ASN A 347 -6.99 -5.13 12.24
CA ASN A 347 -8.24 -4.74 12.89
C ASN A 347 -8.04 -4.42 14.38
N ILE A 348 -7.06 -5.04 15.03
CA ILE A 348 -6.69 -4.72 16.42
C ILE A 348 -6.08 -3.33 16.49
N PHE A 349 -5.18 -2.99 15.57
CA PHE A 349 -4.61 -1.65 15.45
C PHE A 349 -5.70 -0.61 15.19
N GLN A 350 -6.56 -0.83 14.22
CA GLN A 350 -7.69 0.04 13.91
C GLN A 350 -8.59 0.26 15.14
N THR A 351 -8.99 -0.82 15.83
CA THR A 351 -9.80 -0.72 17.05
C THR A 351 -9.08 0.10 18.13
N ALA A 352 -7.77 -0.06 18.25
CA ALA A 352 -6.97 0.70 19.20
C ALA A 352 -6.93 2.19 18.86
N VAL A 353 -6.76 2.53 17.59
CA VAL A 353 -6.82 3.92 17.09
C VAL A 353 -8.20 4.51 17.35
N ASP A 354 -9.28 3.83 16.98
CA ASP A 354 -10.66 4.30 17.17
C ASP A 354 -11.02 4.56 18.64
N SER A 355 -10.35 3.88 19.57
CA SER A 355 -10.50 4.10 21.00
C SER A 355 -9.69 5.28 21.57
N GLY A 356 -8.98 6.02 20.73
CA GLY A 356 -8.05 7.06 21.17
C GLY A 356 -6.86 6.52 21.94
N GLY A 357 -6.40 5.31 21.63
CA GLY A 357 -5.29 4.67 22.32
C GLY A 357 -5.61 4.07 23.69
N GLN A 358 -6.78 4.35 24.26
CA GLN A 358 -7.13 3.96 25.65
C GLN A 358 -7.08 2.45 25.92
N VAL A 359 -7.41 1.63 24.90
CA VAL A 359 -7.41 0.16 25.02
C VAL A 359 -6.18 -0.50 24.40
N PHE A 360 -5.25 0.28 23.89
CA PHE A 360 -4.12 -0.20 23.07
C PHE A 360 -3.30 -1.27 23.78
N ALA A 361 -2.81 -0.97 24.99
CA ALA A 361 -2.00 -1.92 25.77
C ALA A 361 -2.78 -3.22 26.11
N SER A 362 -4.08 -3.12 26.38
CA SER A 362 -4.91 -4.28 26.69
C SER A 362 -5.15 -5.16 25.46
N LEU A 363 -5.37 -4.56 24.29
CA LEU A 363 -5.53 -5.26 23.02
C LEU A 363 -4.23 -5.92 22.58
N ALA A 364 -3.10 -5.20 22.64
CA ALA A 364 -1.77 -5.74 22.35
C ALA A 364 -1.47 -6.99 23.19
N LYS A 365 -1.70 -6.91 24.53
CA LYS A 365 -1.52 -8.04 25.44
C LYS A 365 -2.47 -9.22 25.13
N LYS A 366 -3.70 -8.92 24.74
CA LYS A 366 -4.71 -9.94 24.42
C LYS A 366 -4.30 -10.79 23.21
N ILE A 367 -3.67 -10.19 22.22
CA ILE A 367 -3.30 -10.92 20.98
C ILE A 367 -1.92 -11.58 21.06
N GLU A 368 -1.07 -11.24 22.01
CA GLU A 368 0.33 -11.66 22.09
C GLU A 368 0.52 -13.17 21.86
N LYS A 369 -0.23 -14.03 22.56
CA LYS A 369 -0.12 -15.48 22.41
C LYS A 369 -0.63 -15.99 21.06
N SER A 370 -1.75 -15.45 20.59
CA SER A 370 -2.32 -15.84 19.29
C SER A 370 -1.44 -15.35 18.13
N PHE A 371 -0.88 -14.17 18.27
CA PHE A 371 0.09 -13.62 17.33
C PHE A 371 1.34 -14.51 17.25
N ALA A 372 2.00 -14.78 18.39
CA ALA A 372 3.19 -15.62 18.42
C ALA A 372 2.95 -17.01 17.80
N LYS A 373 1.78 -17.62 18.09
CA LYS A 373 1.39 -18.91 17.51
C LYS A 373 1.21 -18.81 15.98
N SER A 374 0.52 -17.78 15.50
CA SER A 374 0.27 -17.60 14.06
C SER A 374 1.55 -17.32 13.28
N ALA A 375 2.39 -16.39 13.78
CA ALA A 375 3.66 -16.05 13.17
C ALA A 375 4.63 -17.25 13.14
N SER A 376 4.76 -17.97 14.26
CA SER A 376 5.58 -19.18 14.34
C SER A 376 5.06 -20.30 13.42
N GLY A 377 3.74 -20.48 13.30
CA GLY A 377 3.14 -21.43 12.37
C GLY A 377 3.46 -21.11 10.91
N THR A 378 3.36 -19.84 10.52
CA THR A 378 3.76 -19.38 9.19
C THR A 378 5.23 -19.68 8.94
N LEU A 379 6.13 -19.28 9.86
CA LEU A 379 7.57 -19.52 9.72
C LEU A 379 7.92 -20.99 9.60
N THR A 380 7.29 -21.87 10.41
CA THR A 380 7.48 -23.31 10.31
C THR A 380 7.09 -23.84 8.94
N SER A 381 5.92 -23.43 8.40
CA SER A 381 5.48 -23.83 7.07
C SER A 381 6.46 -23.40 5.97
N TYR A 382 7.01 -22.19 6.08
CA TYR A 382 8.00 -21.69 5.11
C TYR A 382 9.36 -22.40 5.22
N ARG A 383 9.83 -22.72 6.43
CA ARG A 383 11.05 -23.52 6.66
C ARG A 383 10.89 -24.92 6.10
N GLU A 384 9.80 -25.63 6.42
CA GLU A 384 9.50 -26.94 5.86
C GLU A 384 9.40 -26.91 4.33
N ALA A 385 8.76 -25.89 3.75
CA ALA A 385 8.71 -25.69 2.30
C ALA A 385 10.10 -25.48 1.69
N SER A 386 11.05 -24.94 2.44
CA SER A 386 12.43 -24.71 2.00
C SER A 386 13.38 -25.89 2.23
N GLY A 387 12.93 -26.92 2.94
CA GLY A 387 13.75 -28.10 3.29
C GLY A 387 14.73 -27.82 4.44
N GLN A 388 14.41 -26.85 5.30
CA GLN A 388 15.14 -26.52 6.54
C GLN A 388 14.53 -27.24 7.75
#